data_0acec7b8e902d0419a292ea171cbbd92
#
_entry.id   0acec7b8e902d0419a292ea171cbbd92
#
_cell.length_a   1.000
_cell.length_b   1.000
_cell.length_c   1.000
_cell.angle_alpha   90.00
_cell.angle_beta   90.00
_cell.angle_gamma   90.00
#
_symmetry.space_group_name_H-M   'P 1'
#
loop_
_entity.id
_entity.type
_entity.pdbx_description
1 polymer ?
#
loop_
_entity_poly.entity_id
_entity_poly.type
_entity_poly.pdbx_seq_one_letter_code
_entity_poly.pdbx_strand_id
1 'polypeptide(L)'
;MCGICGFTGYRQDQKTVIERMMKAIEHRGPDSEGSFCREKITLGFRRLSIIDLEDGQQPMESADGNLHIVFNGEIYDYKELRAELEAFGISFCTHSDTEVLINTIQQYGEKALDKLRGMFGFAVWNEQEQSLMLARDFFGIKPVYYAEIDGHFVFASEIKSILAFPGYERKVNQKALEQYLSFQYSPLEETFFRGIYKLMPGHMLLYKNGNYEIKTYFKTKLAPGQWDRKTNMEQLRNQLAENLKDSVEHHMLSDVEVGAFLSGGVDSGYLASSSGADQAFTVGFDEGDRYSEVNKAAKVAEKAGLKHHVKIISKQEFWDALPDVMYHMDEPLGDASAVALYFLSKEAAGHVKVVLSGEGADELFGGYNIYREPESLKIIDWIPFGVRRVIGKLAAKLPDVKGRDFLIRAGMKVEERFIGNAYIYREKEKTQILKNKVTGPSTQEYLRPFFEELESENRGSLQDMEKMQSVDLRYWLPGDILQKADKMSMAHSLEVRVPFLDKEVFDFAAKLPKEAKIAAGTTKYIFRKAVSEFLPQETDERKKLGFPIPIRVWLRQDDWYQMVKELFTSKEAEEFFHTDKLLLLLKEHKEKKADNSRKIWTVLTFLIWYDRFFATCSK
;
A
#
# COMPACT_ATOMS: atom_id res chain seq x y z
N MET A 1 13.36 -5.31 8.40
CA MET A 1 13.19 -4.43 7.21
C MET A 1 14.25 -3.35 7.17
N CYS A 2 14.57 -2.86 5.98
CA CYS A 2 15.78 -2.05 5.79
C CYS A 2 15.47 -0.80 4.96
N GLY A 3 16.46 0.03 4.78
CA GLY A 3 16.45 1.14 3.83
C GLY A 3 17.58 0.98 2.83
N ILE A 4 17.27 1.06 1.54
CA ILE A 4 18.26 1.03 0.48
C ILE A 4 18.30 2.37 -0.26
N CYS A 5 19.48 2.75 -0.72
CA CYS A 5 19.67 3.90 -1.61
C CYS A 5 20.96 3.72 -2.43
N GLY A 6 21.08 4.50 -3.51
CA GLY A 6 22.30 4.48 -4.31
C GLY A 6 22.18 5.34 -5.55
N PHE A 7 23.30 5.45 -6.26
CA PHE A 7 23.37 6.19 -7.52
C PHE A 7 24.51 5.68 -8.41
N THR A 8 24.36 5.87 -9.72
CA THR A 8 25.37 5.51 -10.72
C THR A 8 26.29 6.70 -11.04
N GLY A 9 27.51 6.39 -11.54
CA GLY A 9 28.49 7.37 -11.99
C GLY A 9 29.37 7.92 -10.86
N TYR A 10 30.52 8.44 -11.25
CA TYR A 10 31.53 8.97 -10.32
C TYR A 10 31.17 10.36 -9.80
N ARG A 11 31.34 10.53 -8.50
CA ARG A 11 31.34 11.84 -7.82
C ARG A 11 32.51 11.94 -6.85
N GLN A 12 33.18 13.07 -6.82
CA GLN A 12 34.26 13.29 -5.85
C GLN A 12 33.78 13.24 -4.38
N ASP A 13 32.52 13.65 -4.15
CA ASP A 13 31.86 13.68 -2.84
C ASP A 13 30.93 12.48 -2.58
N GLN A 14 31.08 11.38 -3.34
CA GLN A 14 30.16 10.23 -3.32
C GLN A 14 29.92 9.66 -1.92
N LYS A 15 30.96 9.61 -1.05
CA LYS A 15 30.84 9.12 0.33
C LYS A 15 29.92 10.03 1.17
N THR A 16 30.11 11.34 1.10
CA THR A 16 29.27 12.30 1.81
C THR A 16 27.83 12.31 1.29
N VAL A 17 27.65 12.11 -0.02
CA VAL A 17 26.30 12.04 -0.64
C VAL A 17 25.56 10.80 -0.15
N ILE A 18 26.21 9.62 -0.18
CA ILE A 18 25.53 8.39 0.25
C ILE A 18 25.22 8.42 1.75
N GLU A 19 26.09 8.98 2.59
CA GLU A 19 25.85 9.17 4.03
C GLU A 19 24.60 10.04 4.27
N ARG A 20 24.42 11.14 3.51
CA ARG A 20 23.21 11.98 3.60
C ARG A 20 21.95 11.23 3.14
N MET A 21 22.05 10.46 2.05
CA MET A 21 20.94 9.65 1.57
C MET A 21 20.53 8.58 2.59
N MET A 22 21.50 7.88 3.19
CA MET A 22 21.25 6.89 4.25
C MET A 22 20.67 7.54 5.52
N LYS A 23 21.16 8.73 5.91
CA LYS A 23 20.64 9.46 7.08
C LYS A 23 19.15 9.82 6.92
N ALA A 24 18.71 10.17 5.72
CA ALA A 24 17.31 10.48 5.44
C ALA A 24 16.35 9.30 5.67
N ILE A 25 16.86 8.06 5.63
CA ILE A 25 16.11 6.81 5.83
C ILE A 25 16.57 6.00 7.04
N GLU A 26 17.24 6.64 8.02
CA GLU A 26 17.75 5.98 9.22
C GLU A 26 16.65 5.28 10.04
N HIS A 27 15.46 5.90 10.09
CA HIS A 27 14.29 5.33 10.78
C HIS A 27 13.86 3.96 10.23
N ARG A 28 14.21 3.60 8.98
CA ARG A 28 13.92 2.28 8.43
C ARG A 28 14.82 1.19 9.00
N GLY A 29 16.06 1.54 9.32
CA GLY A 29 17.05 0.57 9.80
C GLY A 29 18.06 1.24 10.73
N PRO A 30 17.72 1.34 12.03
CA PRO A 30 18.59 2.00 13.01
C PRO A 30 19.74 1.13 13.54
N ASP A 31 19.70 -0.20 13.32
CA ASP A 31 20.61 -1.13 13.99
C ASP A 31 22.04 -1.06 13.42
N SER A 32 22.19 -0.92 12.11
CA SER A 32 23.50 -0.73 11.48
C SER A 32 23.38 -0.09 10.09
N GLU A 33 24.52 0.31 9.53
CA GLU A 33 24.62 0.89 8.20
C GLU A 33 25.78 0.29 7.41
N GLY A 34 25.71 0.34 6.09
CA GLY A 34 26.77 -0.07 5.20
C GLY A 34 26.76 0.70 3.90
N SER A 35 27.94 0.90 3.30
CA SER A 35 28.05 1.52 1.99
C SER A 35 29.14 0.87 1.15
N PHE A 36 28.92 0.85 -0.16
CA PHE A 36 29.87 0.39 -1.16
C PHE A 36 30.04 1.50 -2.19
N CYS A 37 31.28 1.97 -2.38
CA CYS A 37 31.60 3.07 -3.28
C CYS A 37 32.63 2.63 -4.31
N ARG A 38 32.28 2.71 -5.59
CA ARG A 38 33.14 2.47 -6.75
C ARG A 38 32.99 3.61 -7.75
N GLU A 39 33.80 3.58 -8.82
CA GLU A 39 33.75 4.62 -9.84
C GLU A 39 32.40 4.75 -10.53
N LYS A 40 31.69 3.64 -10.75
CA LYS A 40 30.43 3.63 -11.53
C LYS A 40 29.18 3.42 -10.69
N ILE A 41 29.30 3.05 -9.43
CA ILE A 41 28.19 2.79 -8.53
C ILE A 41 28.50 3.19 -7.10
N THR A 42 27.51 3.71 -6.42
CA THR A 42 27.52 3.89 -4.97
C THR A 42 26.23 3.31 -4.39
N LEU A 43 26.36 2.38 -3.45
CA LEU A 43 25.25 1.72 -2.76
C LEU A 43 25.29 2.10 -1.28
N GLY A 44 24.12 2.31 -0.67
CA GLY A 44 23.93 2.59 0.73
C GLY A 44 22.82 1.77 1.34
N PHE A 45 22.99 1.36 2.58
CA PHE A 45 22.12 0.46 3.30
C PHE A 45 21.92 0.86 4.76
N ARG A 46 20.68 0.78 5.24
CA ARG A 46 20.30 0.93 6.65
C ARG A 46 19.58 -0.34 7.10
N ARG A 47 20.07 -0.97 8.17
CA ARG A 47 19.63 -2.30 8.61
C ARG A 47 18.70 -2.24 9.81
N LEU A 48 17.58 -2.94 9.72
CA LEU A 48 16.82 -3.47 10.84
C LEU A 48 17.03 -4.98 10.88
N SER A 49 17.74 -5.48 11.89
CA SER A 49 18.16 -6.89 11.99
C SER A 49 17.02 -7.77 12.46
N ILE A 50 16.61 -8.74 11.62
CA ILE A 50 15.48 -9.65 11.85
C ILE A 50 15.91 -11.10 11.63
N ILE A 51 16.58 -11.40 10.50
CA ILE A 51 17.17 -12.69 10.18
C ILE A 51 18.69 -12.54 10.12
N ASP A 52 19.43 -13.53 10.64
CA ASP A 52 20.87 -13.55 10.73
C ASP A 52 21.44 -12.27 11.38
N LEU A 53 21.23 -12.14 12.68
CA LEU A 53 21.52 -10.90 13.43
C LEU A 53 22.98 -10.48 13.37
N GLU A 54 23.92 -11.43 13.20
CA GLU A 54 25.37 -11.22 13.23
C GLU A 54 25.96 -11.00 11.83
N ASP A 55 25.67 -11.88 10.85
CA ASP A 55 26.39 -11.95 9.57
C ASP A 55 25.63 -11.39 8.36
N GLY A 56 24.35 -11.02 8.51
CA GLY A 56 23.50 -10.47 7.42
C GLY A 56 23.81 -9.01 7.05
N GLN A 57 25.09 -8.59 7.04
CA GLN A 57 25.48 -7.22 6.68
C GLN A 57 25.33 -6.95 5.17
N GLN A 58 25.02 -5.69 4.84
CA GLN A 58 24.88 -5.23 3.45
C GLN A 58 25.58 -3.86 3.29
N PRO A 59 26.02 -3.48 2.06
CA PRO A 59 25.91 -4.21 0.80
C PRO A 59 26.64 -5.55 0.84
N MET A 60 26.00 -6.62 0.31
CA MET A 60 26.57 -7.97 0.27
C MET A 60 27.14 -8.26 -1.12
N GLU A 61 28.27 -8.99 -1.15
CA GLU A 61 28.99 -9.34 -2.36
C GLU A 61 28.81 -10.84 -2.67
N SER A 62 28.67 -11.20 -3.95
CA SER A 62 28.71 -12.61 -4.37
C SER A 62 30.10 -13.21 -4.19
N ALA A 63 30.18 -14.53 -4.07
CA ALA A 63 31.45 -15.24 -3.80
C ALA A 63 32.56 -14.97 -4.84
N ASP A 64 32.21 -14.66 -6.08
CA ASP A 64 33.14 -14.29 -7.16
C ASP A 64 33.44 -12.78 -7.24
N GLY A 65 32.86 -11.97 -6.37
CA GLY A 65 33.04 -10.51 -6.32
C GLY A 65 32.35 -9.74 -7.47
N ASN A 66 31.53 -10.40 -8.28
CA ASN A 66 30.91 -9.78 -9.45
C ASN A 66 29.60 -9.06 -9.16
N LEU A 67 28.80 -9.57 -8.23
CA LEU A 67 27.51 -8.97 -7.87
C LEU A 67 27.58 -8.29 -6.49
N HIS A 68 26.96 -7.11 -6.37
CA HIS A 68 26.80 -6.39 -5.11
C HIS A 68 25.33 -6.05 -4.92
N ILE A 69 24.73 -6.45 -3.79
CA ILE A 69 23.31 -6.27 -3.51
C ILE A 69 23.07 -5.39 -2.29
N VAL A 70 22.01 -4.56 -2.38
CA VAL A 70 21.29 -3.97 -1.24
C VAL A 70 19.83 -4.37 -1.34
N PHE A 71 19.29 -4.90 -0.24
CA PHE A 71 17.99 -5.56 -0.20
C PHE A 71 17.17 -5.11 1.01
N ASN A 72 15.95 -4.69 0.76
CA ASN A 72 14.93 -4.36 1.74
C ASN A 72 13.76 -5.32 1.56
N GLY A 73 13.67 -6.33 2.40
CA GLY A 73 12.61 -7.33 2.29
C GLY A 73 12.88 -8.59 3.10
N GLU A 74 12.13 -9.64 2.77
CA GLU A 74 12.24 -11.02 3.26
C GLU A 74 11.92 -11.99 2.13
N ILE A 75 12.77 -13.00 1.93
CA ILE A 75 12.53 -14.12 1.01
C ILE A 75 12.08 -15.31 1.84
N TYR A 76 10.78 -15.57 1.87
CA TYR A 76 10.17 -16.55 2.78
C TYR A 76 10.55 -17.99 2.48
N ASP A 77 10.84 -18.32 1.23
CA ASP A 77 11.30 -19.65 0.75
C ASP A 77 12.82 -19.75 0.62
N TYR A 78 13.58 -18.89 1.35
CA TYR A 78 15.05 -18.89 1.23
C TYR A 78 15.71 -20.21 1.61
N LYS A 79 15.11 -21.01 2.50
CA LYS A 79 15.66 -22.31 2.91
C LYS A 79 15.56 -23.34 1.79
N GLU A 80 14.45 -23.36 1.08
CA GLU A 80 14.18 -24.21 -0.07
C GLU A 80 15.09 -23.81 -1.24
N LEU A 81 15.20 -22.52 -1.54
CA LEU A 81 16.11 -21.99 -2.56
C LEU A 81 17.58 -22.30 -2.22
N ARG A 82 17.97 -22.18 -0.96
CA ARG A 82 19.31 -22.55 -0.50
C ARG A 82 19.60 -24.01 -0.77
N ALA A 83 18.70 -24.91 -0.41
CA ALA A 83 18.88 -26.35 -0.66
C ALA A 83 18.98 -26.66 -2.16
N GLU A 84 18.20 -25.97 -3.01
CA GLU A 84 18.31 -26.07 -4.47
C GLU A 84 19.71 -25.64 -4.96
N LEU A 85 20.20 -24.48 -4.48
CA LEU A 85 21.50 -23.93 -4.87
C LEU A 85 22.67 -24.78 -4.35
N GLU A 86 22.60 -25.34 -3.15
CA GLU A 86 23.58 -26.29 -2.60
C GLU A 86 23.67 -27.56 -3.46
N ALA A 87 22.54 -28.02 -4.03
CA ALA A 87 22.54 -29.16 -4.96
C ALA A 87 23.27 -28.84 -6.28
N PHE A 88 23.41 -27.56 -6.66
CA PHE A 88 24.29 -27.12 -7.77
C PHE A 88 25.74 -26.90 -7.36
N GLY A 89 26.10 -27.16 -6.09
CA GLY A 89 27.47 -27.03 -5.58
C GLY A 89 27.82 -25.62 -5.10
N ILE A 90 26.81 -24.72 -4.91
CA ILE A 90 27.02 -23.40 -4.36
C ILE A 90 27.17 -23.50 -2.83
N SER A 91 28.21 -22.87 -2.29
CA SER A 91 28.47 -22.81 -0.85
C SER A 91 28.05 -21.47 -0.29
N PHE A 92 27.59 -21.46 0.95
CA PHE A 92 27.12 -20.27 1.67
C PHE A 92 28.00 -19.96 2.87
N CYS A 93 28.22 -18.69 3.16
CA CYS A 93 29.02 -18.20 4.29
C CYS A 93 28.14 -17.72 5.45
N THR A 94 26.88 -17.34 5.19
CA THR A 94 25.93 -16.80 6.16
C THR A 94 24.64 -17.63 6.21
N HIS A 95 23.75 -17.29 7.12
CA HIS A 95 22.39 -17.84 7.17
C HIS A 95 21.34 -16.85 6.62
N SER A 96 21.79 -15.75 6.03
CA SER A 96 20.93 -14.68 5.53
C SER A 96 20.18 -15.08 4.26
N ASP A 97 18.93 -14.67 4.16
CA ASP A 97 18.13 -14.72 2.94
C ASP A 97 18.72 -13.84 1.81
N THR A 98 19.47 -12.80 2.17
CA THR A 98 20.18 -11.92 1.22
C THR A 98 21.25 -12.68 0.44
N GLU A 99 22.01 -13.59 1.11
CA GLU A 99 23.01 -14.42 0.43
C GLU A 99 22.33 -15.43 -0.51
N VAL A 100 21.19 -15.95 -0.12
CA VAL A 100 20.39 -16.83 -0.98
C VAL A 100 19.88 -16.06 -2.20
N LEU A 101 19.37 -14.83 -2.01
CA LEU A 101 18.88 -13.99 -3.09
C LEU A 101 19.97 -13.65 -4.11
N ILE A 102 21.16 -13.21 -3.67
CA ILE A 102 22.25 -12.85 -4.60
C ILE A 102 22.73 -14.07 -5.40
N ASN A 103 22.84 -15.24 -4.75
CA ASN A 103 23.22 -16.49 -5.42
C ASN A 103 22.12 -16.97 -6.39
N THR A 104 20.84 -16.79 -6.04
CA THR A 104 19.72 -17.09 -6.95
C THR A 104 19.78 -16.20 -8.20
N ILE A 105 20.07 -14.90 -8.02
CA ILE A 105 20.24 -13.96 -9.16
C ILE A 105 21.47 -14.34 -9.99
N GLN A 106 22.58 -14.71 -9.36
CA GLN A 106 23.78 -15.16 -10.07
C GLN A 106 23.51 -16.38 -10.93
N GLN A 107 22.75 -17.35 -10.40
CA GLN A 107 22.44 -18.62 -11.08
C GLN A 107 21.42 -18.46 -12.21
N TYR A 108 20.36 -17.65 -12.01
CA TYR A 108 19.20 -17.62 -12.89
C TYR A 108 19.00 -16.29 -13.63
N GLY A 109 19.79 -15.24 -13.31
CA GLY A 109 19.64 -13.90 -13.87
C GLY A 109 18.25 -13.30 -13.59
N GLU A 110 17.63 -12.70 -14.59
CA GLU A 110 16.28 -12.11 -14.48
C GLU A 110 15.20 -13.13 -14.06
N LYS A 111 15.36 -14.41 -14.43
CA LYS A 111 14.42 -15.49 -14.07
C LYS A 111 14.44 -15.86 -12.57
N ALA A 112 15.40 -15.36 -11.82
CA ALA A 112 15.38 -15.47 -10.37
C ALA A 112 14.08 -14.96 -9.76
N LEU A 113 13.52 -13.86 -10.32
CA LEU A 113 12.29 -13.25 -9.83
C LEU A 113 11.06 -14.18 -9.89
N ASP A 114 11.01 -15.11 -10.84
CA ASP A 114 9.93 -16.11 -10.95
C ASP A 114 9.95 -17.12 -9.80
N LYS A 115 11.13 -17.36 -9.22
CA LYS A 115 11.36 -18.34 -8.17
C LYS A 115 11.09 -17.82 -6.76
N LEU A 116 11.12 -16.49 -6.58
CA LEU A 116 11.02 -15.88 -5.26
C LEU A 116 9.59 -15.97 -4.70
N ARG A 117 9.51 -16.21 -3.40
CA ARG A 117 8.33 -16.04 -2.55
C ARG A 117 8.71 -15.09 -1.42
N GLY A 118 8.17 -13.85 -1.46
CA GLY A 118 8.63 -12.86 -0.50
C GLY A 118 8.08 -11.47 -0.77
N MET A 119 8.51 -10.54 0.05
CA MET A 119 8.30 -9.09 -0.10
C MET A 119 9.65 -8.41 -0.25
N PHE A 120 9.84 -7.62 -1.28
CA PHE A 120 11.17 -7.07 -1.59
C PHE A 120 11.20 -5.80 -2.41
N GLY A 121 12.22 -5.01 -2.12
CA GLY A 121 12.77 -4.00 -2.99
C GLY A 121 14.28 -4.11 -2.93
N PHE A 122 14.96 -4.37 -4.04
CA PHE A 122 16.41 -4.52 -4.05
C PHE A 122 17.09 -3.86 -5.24
N ALA A 123 18.39 -3.66 -5.10
CA ALA A 123 19.28 -3.22 -6.15
C ALA A 123 20.50 -4.14 -6.23
N VAL A 124 20.80 -4.65 -7.43
CA VAL A 124 21.98 -5.50 -7.71
C VAL A 124 22.83 -4.85 -8.77
N TRP A 125 24.09 -4.57 -8.43
CA TRP A 125 25.10 -4.11 -9.36
C TRP A 125 25.94 -5.27 -9.87
N ASN A 126 26.14 -5.35 -11.18
CA ASN A 126 27.05 -6.30 -11.84
C ASN A 126 28.30 -5.56 -12.32
N GLU A 127 29.46 -5.90 -11.71
CA GLU A 127 30.74 -5.25 -12.03
C GLU A 127 31.25 -5.55 -13.43
N GLN A 128 31.09 -6.78 -13.92
CA GLN A 128 31.56 -7.17 -15.25
C GLN A 128 30.72 -6.52 -16.35
N GLU A 129 29.39 -6.51 -16.18
CA GLU A 129 28.46 -5.94 -17.15
C GLU A 129 28.29 -4.44 -17.02
N GLN A 130 28.70 -3.85 -15.90
CA GLN A 130 28.46 -2.45 -15.55
C GLN A 130 26.98 -2.09 -15.64
N SER A 131 26.15 -2.95 -15.05
CA SER A 131 24.69 -2.85 -15.10
C SER A 131 24.08 -2.90 -13.69
N LEU A 132 22.95 -2.20 -13.51
CA LEU A 132 22.18 -2.17 -12.28
C LEU A 132 20.80 -2.77 -12.55
N MET A 133 20.38 -3.74 -11.73
CA MET A 133 19.03 -4.25 -11.69
C MET A 133 18.33 -3.74 -10.43
N LEU A 134 17.18 -3.09 -10.57
CA LEU A 134 16.24 -2.84 -9.49
C LEU A 134 15.05 -3.77 -9.65
N ALA A 135 14.51 -4.30 -8.55
CA ALA A 135 13.27 -5.06 -8.59
C ALA A 135 12.37 -4.69 -7.40
N ARG A 136 11.06 -4.73 -7.64
CA ARG A 136 10.03 -4.52 -6.63
C ARG A 136 9.06 -5.70 -6.62
N ASP A 137 8.68 -6.17 -5.43
CA ASP A 137 7.84 -7.35 -5.25
C ASP A 137 6.50 -7.33 -6.00
N PHE A 138 5.85 -8.48 -6.01
CA PHE A 138 4.63 -8.81 -6.76
C PHE A 138 3.47 -7.84 -6.54
N PHE A 139 3.29 -7.37 -5.28
CA PHE A 139 2.16 -6.54 -4.87
C PHE A 139 2.58 -5.09 -4.55
N GLY A 140 3.89 -4.81 -4.52
CA GLY A 140 4.44 -3.52 -4.15
C GLY A 140 4.43 -3.26 -2.64
N ILE A 141 4.62 -4.32 -1.84
CA ILE A 141 4.72 -4.25 -0.37
C ILE A 141 5.91 -3.37 0.02
N LYS A 142 7.06 -3.56 -0.66
CA LYS A 142 8.25 -2.74 -0.41
C LYS A 142 8.40 -1.65 -1.47
N PRO A 143 8.65 -0.40 -1.06
CA PRO A 143 8.79 0.72 -1.99
C PRO A 143 10.18 0.74 -2.66
N VAL A 144 10.21 1.13 -3.94
CA VAL A 144 11.41 1.48 -4.70
C VAL A 144 11.09 2.70 -5.54
N TYR A 145 11.88 3.76 -5.39
CA TYR A 145 11.79 5.00 -6.17
C TYR A 145 13.08 5.22 -6.94
N TYR A 146 12.99 5.93 -8.08
CA TYR A 146 14.14 6.27 -8.89
C TYR A 146 13.99 7.64 -9.58
N ALA A 147 15.11 8.23 -9.96
CA ALA A 147 15.18 9.49 -10.68
C ALA A 147 16.46 9.58 -11.51
N GLU A 148 16.47 10.43 -12.53
CA GLU A 148 17.69 10.91 -13.18
C GLU A 148 17.97 12.33 -12.73
N ILE A 149 19.14 12.58 -12.13
CA ILE A 149 19.55 13.88 -11.61
C ILE A 149 20.97 14.17 -12.06
N ASP A 150 21.16 15.22 -12.84
CA ASP A 150 22.47 15.68 -13.35
C ASP A 150 23.30 14.54 -13.99
N GLY A 151 22.65 13.64 -14.75
CA GLY A 151 23.27 12.52 -15.43
C GLY A 151 23.58 11.30 -14.55
N HIS A 152 23.17 11.31 -13.28
CA HIS A 152 23.21 10.17 -12.37
C HIS A 152 21.83 9.51 -12.29
N PHE A 153 21.79 8.19 -12.38
CA PHE A 153 20.60 7.42 -12.05
C PHE A 153 20.60 7.17 -10.53
N VAL A 154 19.59 7.67 -9.83
CA VAL A 154 19.47 7.67 -8.37
C VAL A 154 18.27 6.82 -7.96
N PHE A 155 18.41 5.99 -6.93
CA PHE A 155 17.32 5.16 -6.41
C PHE A 155 17.30 5.12 -4.88
N ALA A 156 16.13 4.86 -4.30
CA ALA A 156 15.99 4.66 -2.86
C ALA A 156 14.65 3.98 -2.49
N SER A 157 14.57 3.48 -1.26
CA SER A 157 13.33 3.02 -0.63
C SER A 157 12.34 4.16 -0.33
N GLU A 158 12.83 5.40 -0.18
CA GLU A 158 11.99 6.56 0.13
C GLU A 158 12.43 7.80 -0.65
N ILE A 159 11.45 8.63 -1.02
CA ILE A 159 11.69 9.84 -1.82
C ILE A 159 12.64 10.81 -1.10
N LYS A 160 12.50 10.97 0.24
CA LYS A 160 13.37 11.88 1.01
C LYS A 160 14.86 11.55 0.91
N SER A 161 15.22 10.28 0.66
CA SER A 161 16.59 9.89 0.37
C SER A 161 17.06 10.39 -1.00
N ILE A 162 16.20 10.34 -2.03
CA ILE A 162 16.51 10.95 -3.34
C ILE A 162 16.60 12.47 -3.23
N LEU A 163 15.74 13.11 -2.43
CA LEU A 163 15.79 14.56 -2.17
C LEU A 163 17.08 15.01 -1.47
N ALA A 164 17.77 14.09 -0.79
CA ALA A 164 19.07 14.35 -0.18
C ALA A 164 20.24 14.31 -1.18
N PHE A 165 20.03 13.77 -2.40
CA PHE A 165 21.00 13.80 -3.49
C PHE A 165 21.11 15.23 -4.03
N PRO A 166 22.35 15.78 -4.26
CA PRO A 166 22.53 17.14 -4.74
C PRO A 166 22.08 17.31 -6.20
N GLY A 167 21.61 18.52 -6.52
CA GLY A 167 21.19 18.87 -7.89
C GLY A 167 19.68 18.72 -8.17
N TYR A 168 18.93 18.06 -7.27
CA TYR A 168 17.48 17.96 -7.46
C TYR A 168 16.75 19.25 -7.07
N GLU A 169 16.02 19.82 -8.03
CA GLU A 169 15.14 20.97 -7.79
C GLU A 169 13.70 20.50 -7.50
N ARG A 170 13.19 20.80 -6.30
CA ARG A 170 11.85 20.38 -5.89
C ARG A 170 10.77 21.14 -6.66
N LYS A 171 9.96 20.40 -7.42
CA LYS A 171 8.80 20.92 -8.14
C LYS A 171 7.61 19.98 -7.97
N VAL A 172 6.45 20.58 -7.63
CA VAL A 172 5.21 19.78 -7.48
C VAL A 172 4.72 19.29 -8.85
N ASN A 173 4.36 18.03 -8.90
CA ASN A 173 3.67 17.43 -10.04
C ASN A 173 2.18 17.76 -9.97
N GLN A 174 1.73 18.74 -10.77
CA GLN A 174 0.33 19.16 -10.83
C GLN A 174 -0.63 18.01 -11.21
N LYS A 175 -0.19 17.10 -12.10
CA LYS A 175 -1.02 15.93 -12.50
C LYS A 175 -1.23 14.97 -11.34
N ALA A 176 -0.22 14.80 -10.47
CA ALA A 176 -0.37 14.00 -9.26
C ALA A 176 -1.40 14.60 -8.30
N LEU A 177 -1.41 15.93 -8.10
CA LEU A 177 -2.43 16.61 -7.31
C LEU A 177 -3.84 16.42 -7.90
N GLU A 178 -3.99 16.52 -9.23
CA GLU A 178 -5.27 16.34 -9.92
C GLU A 178 -5.85 14.93 -9.70
N GLN A 179 -5.02 13.88 -9.78
CA GLN A 179 -5.45 12.51 -9.52
C GLN A 179 -5.65 12.24 -8.02
N TYR A 180 -4.77 12.74 -7.17
CA TYR A 180 -4.87 12.63 -5.72
C TYR A 180 -6.23 13.11 -5.18
N LEU A 181 -6.74 14.22 -5.67
CA LEU A 181 -8.04 14.73 -5.26
C LEU A 181 -9.19 13.74 -5.52
N SER A 182 -9.05 12.85 -6.51
CA SER A 182 -10.06 11.81 -6.74
C SER A 182 -9.77 10.52 -5.98
N PHE A 183 -8.52 10.03 -6.04
CA PHE A 183 -8.13 8.73 -5.48
C PHE A 183 -7.78 8.79 -3.99
N GLN A 184 -7.51 9.98 -3.40
CA GLN A 184 -6.89 10.23 -2.08
C GLN A 184 -5.41 9.80 -1.95
N TYR A 185 -4.80 9.30 -3.02
CA TYR A 185 -3.38 9.00 -3.23
C TYR A 185 -3.03 9.29 -4.68
N SER A 186 -1.74 9.34 -5.04
CA SER A 186 -1.34 9.44 -6.44
C SER A 186 -1.21 8.05 -7.06
N PRO A 187 -2.08 7.68 -8.03
CA PRO A 187 -1.97 6.41 -8.75
C PRO A 187 -0.91 6.43 -9.84
N LEU A 188 -0.26 7.58 -10.08
CA LEU A 188 0.72 7.78 -11.16
C LEU A 188 2.05 7.11 -10.82
N GLU A 189 2.80 6.74 -11.85
CA GLU A 189 4.19 6.31 -11.74
C GLU A 189 5.08 7.48 -11.31
N GLU A 190 4.92 8.66 -11.93
CA GLU A 190 5.59 9.88 -11.50
C GLU A 190 4.97 10.38 -10.20
N THR A 191 5.80 10.59 -9.19
CA THR A 191 5.38 11.01 -7.85
C THR A 191 4.90 12.46 -7.81
N PHE A 192 4.55 12.96 -6.61
CA PHE A 192 4.30 14.40 -6.39
C PHE A 192 5.54 15.26 -6.62
N PHE A 193 6.73 14.68 -6.64
CA PHE A 193 7.99 15.34 -7.00
C PHE A 193 8.30 15.07 -8.47
N ARG A 194 8.28 16.10 -9.31
CA ARG A 194 8.54 15.97 -10.76
C ARG A 194 9.89 15.33 -11.02
N GLY A 195 9.90 14.31 -11.89
CA GLY A 195 11.10 13.59 -12.28
C GLY A 195 11.53 12.50 -11.28
N ILE A 196 10.77 12.27 -10.21
CA ILE A 196 10.95 11.10 -9.33
C ILE A 196 9.81 10.11 -9.61
N TYR A 197 10.16 8.86 -9.86
CA TYR A 197 9.23 7.81 -10.26
C TYR A 197 9.19 6.66 -9.25
N LYS A 198 8.06 5.97 -9.18
CA LYS A 198 7.86 4.70 -8.47
C LYS A 198 8.18 3.56 -9.42
N LEU A 199 8.99 2.59 -9.00
CA LEU A 199 9.00 1.30 -9.67
C LEU A 199 7.69 0.58 -9.31
N MET A 200 6.89 0.22 -10.32
CA MET A 200 5.56 -0.35 -10.09
C MET A 200 5.64 -1.79 -9.57
N PRO A 201 4.59 -2.30 -8.86
CA PRO A 201 4.55 -3.69 -8.38
C PRO A 201 4.79 -4.70 -9.49
N GLY A 202 5.57 -5.76 -9.24
CA GLY A 202 5.87 -6.79 -10.23
C GLY A 202 6.73 -6.31 -11.41
N HIS A 203 7.50 -5.22 -11.21
CA HIS A 203 8.40 -4.68 -12.23
C HIS A 203 9.85 -4.75 -11.79
N MET A 204 10.72 -4.93 -12.77
CA MET A 204 12.15 -4.71 -12.64
C MET A 204 12.61 -3.63 -13.61
N LEU A 205 13.70 -2.96 -13.26
CA LEU A 205 14.37 -1.94 -14.06
C LEU A 205 15.82 -2.38 -14.27
N LEU A 206 16.26 -2.38 -15.51
CA LEU A 206 17.64 -2.69 -15.90
C LEU A 206 18.30 -1.42 -16.45
N TYR A 207 19.30 -0.92 -15.74
CA TYR A 207 20.08 0.25 -16.16
C TYR A 207 21.44 -0.18 -16.65
N LYS A 208 21.85 0.32 -17.83
CA LYS A 208 23.16 0.10 -18.43
C LYS A 208 23.55 1.26 -19.34
N ASN A 209 24.76 1.77 -19.19
CA ASN A 209 25.33 2.80 -20.07
C ASN A 209 24.46 4.07 -20.25
N GLY A 210 23.87 4.58 -19.16
CA GLY A 210 23.03 5.80 -19.20
C GLY A 210 21.60 5.60 -19.70
N ASN A 211 21.18 4.37 -19.97
CA ASN A 211 19.81 4.05 -20.39
C ASN A 211 19.21 3.01 -19.44
N TYR A 212 17.89 3.01 -19.33
CA TYR A 212 17.19 1.96 -18.58
C TYR A 212 15.99 1.41 -19.35
N GLU A 213 15.65 0.17 -19.05
CA GLU A 213 14.47 -0.55 -19.53
C GLU A 213 13.67 -1.06 -18.32
N ILE A 214 12.34 -0.91 -18.37
CA ILE A 214 11.44 -1.44 -17.35
C ILE A 214 10.71 -2.65 -17.94
N LYS A 215 10.77 -3.78 -17.23
CA LYS A 215 10.10 -5.02 -17.60
C LYS A 215 9.08 -5.42 -16.52
N THR A 216 7.91 -5.87 -16.93
CA THR A 216 6.93 -6.49 -16.05
C THR A 216 7.23 -7.98 -15.95
N TYR A 217 7.55 -8.49 -14.78
CA TYR A 217 7.74 -9.92 -14.54
C TYR A 217 6.53 -10.58 -13.85
N PHE A 218 5.65 -9.79 -13.21
CA PHE A 218 4.43 -10.30 -12.58
C PHE A 218 3.26 -9.31 -12.74
N LYS A 219 2.05 -9.85 -12.88
CA LYS A 219 0.79 -9.08 -12.90
C LYS A 219 -0.24 -9.71 -11.98
N THR A 220 -0.96 -8.90 -11.23
CA THR A 220 -2.11 -9.33 -10.41
C THR A 220 -3.33 -9.63 -11.28
N LYS A 221 -3.31 -10.79 -11.97
CA LYS A 221 -4.36 -11.19 -12.92
C LYS A 221 -5.37 -12.13 -12.27
N LEU A 222 -6.64 -11.73 -12.26
CA LEU A 222 -7.73 -12.62 -11.87
C LEU A 222 -8.09 -13.55 -13.02
N ALA A 223 -8.30 -14.83 -12.71
CA ALA A 223 -8.64 -15.89 -13.65
C ALA A 223 -9.80 -16.76 -13.12
N PRO A 224 -10.99 -16.16 -12.82
CA PRO A 224 -12.09 -16.87 -12.20
C PRO A 224 -12.62 -17.99 -13.10
N GLY A 225 -13.10 -19.06 -12.48
CA GLY A 225 -13.69 -20.18 -13.21
C GLY A 225 -12.71 -21.21 -13.77
N GLN A 226 -11.42 -21.13 -13.44
CA GLN A 226 -10.44 -22.18 -13.77
C GLN A 226 -10.58 -23.44 -12.88
N TRP A 227 -11.46 -23.40 -11.91
CA TRP A 227 -11.79 -24.57 -11.10
C TRP A 227 -12.70 -25.53 -11.85
N ASP A 228 -12.46 -26.85 -11.69
CA ASP A 228 -13.39 -27.86 -12.20
C ASP A 228 -14.78 -27.61 -11.59
N ARG A 229 -15.82 -27.61 -12.41
CA ARG A 229 -17.22 -27.46 -11.96
C ARG A 229 -17.65 -28.52 -10.93
N LYS A 230 -16.88 -29.62 -10.80
CA LYS A 230 -17.08 -30.65 -9.78
C LYS A 230 -16.47 -30.29 -8.43
N THR A 231 -15.58 -29.30 -8.34
CA THR A 231 -14.97 -28.87 -7.10
C THR A 231 -16.04 -28.21 -6.23
N ASN A 232 -16.31 -28.81 -5.08
CA ASN A 232 -17.31 -28.28 -4.16
C ASN A 232 -16.72 -27.21 -3.20
N MET A 233 -17.59 -26.43 -2.58
CA MET A 233 -17.21 -25.36 -1.65
C MET A 233 -16.41 -25.85 -0.45
N GLU A 234 -16.59 -27.09 -0.01
CA GLU A 234 -15.87 -27.67 1.10
C GLU A 234 -14.41 -27.94 0.74
N GLN A 235 -14.18 -28.48 -0.45
CA GLN A 235 -12.81 -28.69 -0.95
C GLN A 235 -12.07 -27.36 -1.09
N LEU A 236 -12.71 -26.31 -1.68
CA LEU A 236 -12.13 -24.99 -1.78
C LEU A 236 -11.81 -24.38 -0.40
N ARG A 237 -12.71 -24.58 0.57
CA ARG A 237 -12.51 -24.13 1.96
C ARG A 237 -11.27 -24.78 2.59
N ASN A 238 -11.14 -26.10 2.46
CA ASN A 238 -10.04 -26.86 3.07
C ASN A 238 -8.70 -26.45 2.42
N GLN A 239 -8.67 -26.33 1.10
CA GLN A 239 -7.48 -25.91 0.36
C GLN A 239 -7.07 -24.47 0.70
N LEU A 240 -8.05 -23.57 0.87
CA LEU A 240 -7.78 -22.22 1.36
C LEU A 240 -7.18 -22.24 2.77
N ALA A 241 -7.74 -23.04 3.69
CA ALA A 241 -7.23 -23.15 5.04
C ALA A 241 -5.77 -23.66 5.07
N GLU A 242 -5.42 -24.63 4.22
CA GLU A 242 -4.05 -25.14 4.06
C GLU A 242 -3.11 -24.05 3.52
N ASN A 243 -3.49 -23.35 2.45
CA ASN A 243 -2.68 -22.28 1.87
C ASN A 243 -2.46 -21.11 2.85
N LEU A 244 -3.49 -20.75 3.63
CA LEU A 244 -3.38 -19.70 4.63
C LEU A 244 -2.46 -20.09 5.78
N LYS A 245 -2.54 -21.36 6.22
CA LYS A 245 -1.67 -21.89 7.26
C LYS A 245 -0.21 -21.87 6.79
N ASP A 246 0.07 -22.41 5.62
CA ASP A 246 1.40 -22.43 5.00
C ASP A 246 1.96 -20.99 4.86
N SER A 247 1.14 -20.06 4.39
CA SER A 247 1.57 -18.66 4.30
C SER A 247 1.90 -18.06 5.67
N VAL A 248 1.08 -18.27 6.70
CA VAL A 248 1.35 -17.77 8.05
C VAL A 248 2.66 -18.36 8.58
N GLU A 249 2.90 -19.67 8.42
CA GLU A 249 4.14 -20.34 8.85
C GLU A 249 5.38 -19.72 8.20
N HIS A 250 5.34 -19.43 6.89
CA HIS A 250 6.44 -18.74 6.19
C HIS A 250 6.65 -17.31 6.67
N HIS A 251 5.58 -16.56 6.95
CA HIS A 251 5.68 -15.19 7.45
C HIS A 251 6.09 -15.10 8.93
N MET A 252 6.11 -16.22 9.66
CA MET A 252 6.63 -16.29 11.04
C MET A 252 8.14 -16.58 11.10
N LEU A 253 8.82 -16.87 9.97
CA LEU A 253 10.27 -17.07 9.94
C LEU A 253 11.00 -15.80 10.41
N SER A 254 11.66 -15.88 11.57
CA SER A 254 12.32 -14.74 12.21
C SER A 254 13.21 -15.19 13.34
N ASP A 255 14.33 -14.51 13.57
CA ASP A 255 15.20 -14.71 14.74
C ASP A 255 14.81 -13.78 15.90
N VAL A 256 13.77 -12.95 15.71
CA VAL A 256 13.20 -12.04 16.72
C VAL A 256 11.71 -12.34 16.91
N GLU A 257 11.17 -11.86 18.03
CA GLU A 257 9.74 -12.03 18.36
C GLU A 257 8.83 -11.35 17.32
N VAL A 258 7.77 -12.06 16.91
CA VAL A 258 6.75 -11.61 15.97
C VAL A 258 5.43 -11.38 16.70
N GLY A 259 4.88 -10.18 16.62
CA GLY A 259 3.55 -9.84 17.13
C GLY A 259 2.47 -9.79 16.05
N ALA A 260 1.27 -9.37 16.40
CA ALA A 260 0.16 -9.21 15.46
C ALA A 260 -0.63 -7.92 15.69
N PHE A 261 -0.97 -7.21 14.62
CA PHE A 261 -1.98 -6.16 14.68
C PHE A 261 -3.37 -6.76 14.79
N LEU A 262 -4.19 -6.23 15.68
CA LEU A 262 -5.50 -6.78 16.00
C LEU A 262 -6.58 -5.69 16.04
N SER A 263 -7.55 -5.76 15.12
CA SER A 263 -8.71 -4.86 15.07
C SER A 263 -10.02 -5.49 15.56
N GLY A 264 -9.99 -6.77 15.93
CA GLY A 264 -11.21 -7.54 16.23
C GLY A 264 -12.04 -7.88 15.00
N GLY A 265 -11.53 -7.66 13.79
CA GLY A 265 -12.06 -8.14 12.52
C GLY A 265 -11.62 -9.58 12.22
N VAL A 266 -12.22 -10.19 11.19
CA VAL A 266 -11.93 -11.58 10.80
C VAL A 266 -10.48 -11.77 10.36
N ASP A 267 -9.94 -10.83 9.59
CA ASP A 267 -8.61 -10.91 8.99
C ASP A 267 -7.51 -10.90 10.06
N SER A 268 -7.47 -9.81 10.82
CA SER A 268 -6.50 -9.65 11.91
C SER A 268 -6.71 -10.66 13.04
N GLY A 269 -7.97 -11.03 13.29
CA GLY A 269 -8.31 -12.05 14.28
C GLY A 269 -7.75 -13.42 13.90
N TYR A 270 -7.88 -13.83 12.64
CA TYR A 270 -7.29 -15.07 12.14
C TYR A 270 -5.78 -15.07 12.33
N LEU A 271 -5.08 -14.05 11.84
CA LEU A 271 -3.62 -13.96 11.93
C LEU A 271 -3.15 -13.99 13.40
N ALA A 272 -3.78 -13.19 14.26
CA ALA A 272 -3.43 -13.17 15.68
C ALA A 272 -3.65 -14.53 16.37
N SER A 273 -4.71 -15.28 15.99
CA SER A 273 -5.05 -16.55 16.64
C SER A 273 -4.32 -17.76 16.05
N SER A 274 -3.83 -17.71 14.80
CA SER A 274 -3.24 -18.86 14.08
C SER A 274 -1.71 -18.80 13.97
N SER A 275 -1.11 -17.62 14.18
CA SER A 275 0.34 -17.42 13.95
C SER A 275 1.24 -17.98 15.06
N GLY A 276 0.71 -18.19 16.27
CA GLY A 276 1.53 -18.49 17.45
C GLY A 276 2.28 -17.28 18.00
N ALA A 277 1.88 -16.06 17.63
CA ALA A 277 2.37 -14.83 18.26
C ALA A 277 1.92 -14.77 19.73
N ASP A 278 2.75 -14.19 20.60
CA ASP A 278 2.42 -14.01 22.02
C ASP A 278 1.76 -12.64 22.30
N GLN A 279 1.96 -11.67 21.41
CA GLN A 279 1.55 -10.28 21.61
C GLN A 279 0.67 -9.76 20.48
N ALA A 280 -0.40 -9.03 20.87
CA ALA A 280 -1.29 -8.35 19.92
C ALA A 280 -1.44 -6.87 20.26
N PHE A 281 -1.54 -6.03 19.22
CA PHE A 281 -1.57 -4.57 19.33
C PHE A 281 -2.83 -3.99 18.71
N THR A 282 -3.46 -3.06 19.43
CA THR A 282 -4.70 -2.39 19.01
C THR A 282 -4.64 -0.90 19.33
N VAL A 283 -5.23 -0.07 18.47
CA VAL A 283 -5.50 1.33 18.79
C VAL A 283 -7.00 1.60 18.81
N GLY A 284 -7.40 2.58 19.61
CA GLY A 284 -8.76 3.10 19.70
C GLY A 284 -8.77 4.62 19.86
N PHE A 285 -9.96 5.20 19.85
CA PHE A 285 -10.18 6.64 20.03
C PHE A 285 -11.11 6.88 21.23
N ASP A 286 -10.92 8.00 21.90
CA ASP A 286 -11.74 8.45 23.04
C ASP A 286 -13.03 9.14 22.60
N GLU A 287 -13.66 8.66 21.52
CA GLU A 287 -14.91 9.21 20.95
C GLU A 287 -16.08 8.20 21.05
N GLY A 288 -15.99 7.29 22.05
CA GLY A 288 -16.99 6.27 22.34
C GLY A 288 -16.92 5.03 21.47
N ASP A 289 -17.70 4.01 21.82
CA ASP A 289 -17.64 2.64 21.26
C ASP A 289 -17.81 2.55 19.73
N ARG A 290 -18.39 3.56 19.10
CA ARG A 290 -18.55 3.61 17.66
C ARG A 290 -17.22 3.76 16.91
N TYR A 291 -16.23 4.38 17.56
CA TYR A 291 -14.90 4.67 17.00
C TYR A 291 -13.81 3.86 17.68
N SER A 292 -14.15 2.84 18.45
CA SER A 292 -13.19 1.96 19.12
C SER A 292 -13.52 0.50 18.85
N GLU A 293 -12.55 -0.26 18.38
CA GLU A 293 -12.64 -1.71 18.22
C GLU A 293 -11.96 -2.48 19.36
N VAL A 294 -11.46 -1.76 20.39
CA VAL A 294 -10.69 -2.31 21.51
C VAL A 294 -11.42 -3.46 22.22
N ASN A 295 -12.71 -3.27 22.56
CA ASN A 295 -13.50 -4.31 23.24
C ASN A 295 -13.68 -5.58 22.40
N LYS A 296 -13.68 -5.45 21.07
CA LYS A 296 -13.78 -6.59 20.14
C LYS A 296 -12.44 -7.31 20.03
N ALA A 297 -11.37 -6.54 19.88
CA ALA A 297 -10.01 -7.04 19.84
C ALA A 297 -9.66 -7.79 21.14
N ALA A 298 -10.05 -7.26 22.30
CA ALA A 298 -9.84 -7.89 23.59
C ALA A 298 -10.45 -9.30 23.67
N LYS A 299 -11.68 -9.51 23.15
CA LYS A 299 -12.30 -10.85 23.10
C LYS A 299 -11.54 -11.86 22.24
N VAL A 300 -10.95 -11.38 21.12
CA VAL A 300 -10.12 -12.23 20.26
C VAL A 300 -8.82 -12.57 20.97
N ALA A 301 -8.17 -11.57 21.55
CA ALA A 301 -6.92 -11.75 22.31
C ALA A 301 -7.11 -12.71 23.49
N GLU A 302 -8.20 -12.57 24.25
CA GLU A 302 -8.54 -13.48 25.36
C GLU A 302 -8.71 -14.92 24.86
N LYS A 303 -9.50 -15.13 23.79
CA LYS A 303 -9.69 -16.48 23.21
C LYS A 303 -8.37 -17.10 22.74
N ALA A 304 -7.50 -16.30 22.15
CA ALA A 304 -6.20 -16.75 21.63
C ALA A 304 -5.09 -16.80 22.68
N GLY A 305 -5.34 -16.34 23.92
CA GLY A 305 -4.34 -16.30 25.00
C GLY A 305 -3.22 -15.28 24.81
N LEU A 306 -3.47 -14.20 24.05
CA LEU A 306 -2.47 -13.19 23.68
C LEU A 306 -2.37 -12.09 24.73
N LYS A 307 -1.16 -11.57 24.94
CA LYS A 307 -0.93 -10.33 25.65
C LYS A 307 -1.38 -9.16 24.79
N HIS A 308 -2.43 -8.48 25.20
CA HIS A 308 -3.08 -7.43 24.43
C HIS A 308 -2.62 -6.04 24.87
N HIS A 309 -1.96 -5.32 23.96
CA HIS A 309 -1.51 -3.94 24.13
C HIS A 309 -2.49 -3.00 23.45
N VAL A 310 -2.87 -1.92 24.13
CA VAL A 310 -3.89 -0.98 23.64
C VAL A 310 -3.40 0.45 23.79
N LYS A 311 -3.35 1.20 22.70
CA LYS A 311 -3.15 2.64 22.69
C LYS A 311 -4.47 3.36 22.37
N ILE A 312 -4.91 4.24 23.27
CA ILE A 312 -6.00 5.19 22.99
C ILE A 312 -5.39 6.49 22.47
N ILE A 313 -5.83 6.92 21.30
CA ILE A 313 -5.34 8.12 20.63
C ILE A 313 -6.31 9.26 20.94
N SER A 314 -5.80 10.32 21.55
CA SER A 314 -6.56 11.55 21.78
C SER A 314 -6.65 12.40 20.49
N LYS A 315 -7.66 13.25 20.42
CA LYS A 315 -7.84 14.19 19.32
C LYS A 315 -6.60 15.10 19.11
N GLN A 316 -5.97 15.53 20.20
CA GLN A 316 -4.79 16.39 20.14
C GLN A 316 -3.55 15.63 19.62
N GLU A 317 -3.26 14.43 20.15
CA GLU A 317 -2.17 13.58 19.65
C GLU A 317 -2.34 13.31 18.15
N PHE A 318 -3.57 13.05 17.70
CA PHE A 318 -3.86 12.80 16.29
C PHE A 318 -3.50 14.00 15.41
N TRP A 319 -3.86 15.22 15.83
CA TRP A 319 -3.54 16.45 15.11
C TRP A 319 -2.03 16.72 15.09
N ASP A 320 -1.39 16.63 16.24
CA ASP A 320 0.03 16.96 16.40
C ASP A 320 0.95 16.01 15.61
N ALA A 321 0.51 14.77 15.37
CA ALA A 321 1.26 13.80 14.58
C ALA A 321 1.18 14.04 13.05
N LEU A 322 0.23 14.85 12.55
CA LEU A 322 0.03 15.01 11.11
C LEU A 322 1.27 15.45 10.33
N PRO A 323 2.09 16.43 10.77
CA PRO A 323 3.28 16.82 10.05
C PRO A 323 4.32 15.68 9.94
N ASP A 324 4.49 14.87 10.99
CA ASP A 324 5.41 13.74 10.99
C ASP A 324 4.87 12.58 10.14
N VAL A 325 3.57 12.28 10.22
CA VAL A 325 2.92 11.30 9.34
C VAL A 325 3.12 11.70 7.87
N MET A 326 2.87 12.94 7.49
CA MET A 326 3.06 13.41 6.11
C MET A 326 4.54 13.39 5.69
N TYR A 327 5.48 13.66 6.60
CA TYR A 327 6.91 13.52 6.35
C TYR A 327 7.30 12.07 6.03
N HIS A 328 6.83 11.11 6.84
CA HIS A 328 7.15 9.70 6.62
C HIS A 328 6.42 9.10 5.42
N MET A 329 5.25 9.62 5.07
CA MET A 329 4.54 9.20 3.86
C MET A 329 5.26 9.55 2.55
N ASP A 330 6.15 10.56 2.53
CA ASP A 330 6.80 11.15 1.35
C ASP A 330 5.83 11.84 0.38
N GLU A 331 4.65 11.31 0.15
CA GLU A 331 3.59 11.87 -0.68
C GLU A 331 2.33 12.09 0.17
N PRO A 332 1.46 13.05 -0.19
CA PRO A 332 0.24 13.24 0.57
C PRO A 332 -0.68 12.03 0.44
N LEU A 333 -1.29 11.63 1.55
CA LEU A 333 -2.30 10.57 1.62
C LEU A 333 -3.56 11.08 2.32
N GLY A 334 -4.69 11.00 1.61
CA GLY A 334 -6.00 11.41 2.13
C GLY A 334 -6.72 10.31 2.93
N ASP A 335 -6.05 9.24 3.31
CA ASP A 335 -6.59 8.22 4.22
C ASP A 335 -6.17 8.50 5.66
N ALA A 336 -7.14 8.89 6.49
CA ALA A 336 -6.90 9.22 7.89
C ALA A 336 -6.42 8.03 8.73
N SER A 337 -6.61 6.79 8.24
CA SER A 337 -6.12 5.59 8.93
C SER A 337 -4.58 5.51 9.00
N ALA A 338 -3.87 6.25 8.16
CA ALA A 338 -2.40 6.37 8.24
C ALA A 338 -1.95 6.88 9.61
N VAL A 339 -2.64 7.88 10.18
CA VAL A 339 -2.30 8.40 11.52
C VAL A 339 -2.53 7.36 12.61
N ALA A 340 -3.63 6.61 12.53
CA ALA A 340 -3.90 5.54 13.48
C ALA A 340 -2.86 4.42 13.39
N LEU A 341 -2.46 4.06 12.17
CA LEU A 341 -1.42 3.06 11.92
C LEU A 341 -0.04 3.53 12.40
N TYR A 342 0.26 4.83 12.30
CA TYR A 342 1.47 5.42 12.88
C TYR A 342 1.54 5.19 14.39
N PHE A 343 0.46 5.46 15.14
CA PHE A 343 0.41 5.20 16.58
C PHE A 343 0.40 3.72 16.94
N LEU A 344 -0.29 2.89 16.15
CA LEU A 344 -0.29 1.43 16.31
C LEU A 344 1.12 0.86 16.16
N SER A 345 1.83 1.33 15.14
CA SER A 345 3.22 0.92 14.88
C SER A 345 4.16 1.41 15.97
N LYS A 346 3.98 2.63 16.47
CA LYS A 346 4.74 3.19 17.60
C LYS A 346 4.59 2.35 18.87
N GLU A 347 3.36 1.94 19.18
CA GLU A 347 3.08 1.07 20.33
C GLU A 347 3.76 -0.30 20.16
N ALA A 348 3.59 -0.94 18.99
CA ALA A 348 4.16 -2.26 18.72
C ALA A 348 5.68 -2.26 18.71
N ALA A 349 6.32 -1.22 18.16
CA ALA A 349 7.78 -1.09 18.10
C ALA A 349 8.45 -1.01 19.49
N GLY A 350 7.71 -0.65 20.54
CA GLY A 350 8.19 -0.72 21.93
C GLY A 350 8.30 -2.15 22.49
N HIS A 351 7.81 -3.15 21.76
CA HIS A 351 7.72 -4.54 22.23
C HIS A 351 8.34 -5.54 21.25
N VAL A 352 8.11 -5.38 19.94
CA VAL A 352 8.56 -6.32 18.90
C VAL A 352 9.17 -5.58 17.70
N LYS A 353 9.98 -6.27 16.89
CA LYS A 353 10.52 -5.73 15.62
C LYS A 353 9.67 -6.12 14.40
N VAL A 354 8.81 -7.13 14.51
CA VAL A 354 8.00 -7.68 13.41
C VAL A 354 6.56 -7.84 13.87
N VAL A 355 5.60 -7.52 12.99
CA VAL A 355 4.17 -7.78 13.23
C VAL A 355 3.50 -8.31 11.97
N LEU A 356 2.51 -9.19 12.17
CA LEU A 356 1.61 -9.61 11.11
C LEU A 356 0.43 -8.65 10.99
N SER A 357 0.03 -8.33 9.76
CA SER A 357 -1.11 -7.47 9.44
C SER A 357 -2.05 -8.10 8.41
N GLY A 358 -3.34 -7.79 8.54
CA GLY A 358 -4.42 -8.37 7.72
C GLY A 358 -4.64 -7.73 6.35
N GLU A 359 -3.69 -6.95 5.84
CA GLU A 359 -3.80 -6.28 4.55
C GLU A 359 -3.90 -7.27 3.39
N GLY A 360 -4.63 -6.90 2.35
CA GLY A 360 -4.84 -7.74 1.15
C GLY A 360 -6.04 -8.68 1.22
N ALA A 361 -6.49 -9.06 2.40
CA ALA A 361 -7.62 -10.01 2.54
C ALA A 361 -8.94 -9.49 1.91
N ASP A 362 -9.19 -8.19 1.97
CA ASP A 362 -10.38 -7.58 1.37
C ASP A 362 -10.33 -7.60 -0.16
N GLU A 363 -9.18 -7.28 -0.71
CA GLU A 363 -8.93 -7.25 -2.15
C GLU A 363 -9.01 -8.66 -2.75
N LEU A 364 -8.42 -9.65 -2.08
CA LEU A 364 -8.37 -11.02 -2.59
C LEU A 364 -9.72 -11.76 -2.45
N PHE A 365 -10.36 -11.63 -1.30
CA PHE A 365 -11.57 -12.43 -0.98
C PHE A 365 -12.88 -11.64 -1.11
N GLY A 366 -12.85 -10.43 -1.68
CA GLY A 366 -14.04 -9.63 -1.93
C GLY A 366 -14.68 -9.06 -0.66
N GLY A 367 -13.86 -8.47 0.24
CA GLY A 367 -14.31 -8.03 1.55
C GLY A 367 -15.03 -6.68 1.57
N TYR A 368 -14.80 -5.81 0.60
CA TYR A 368 -15.42 -4.49 0.56
C TYR A 368 -16.90 -4.55 0.20
N ASN A 369 -17.73 -3.82 0.93
CA ASN A 369 -19.17 -3.77 0.66
C ASN A 369 -19.51 -3.27 -0.75
N ILE A 370 -18.65 -2.44 -1.35
CA ILE A 370 -18.84 -1.91 -2.70
C ILE A 370 -18.86 -3.03 -3.76
N TYR A 371 -18.17 -4.14 -3.53
CA TYR A 371 -18.17 -5.29 -4.44
C TYR A 371 -19.53 -5.98 -4.57
N ARG A 372 -20.49 -5.67 -3.68
CA ARG A 372 -21.89 -6.11 -3.76
C ARG A 372 -22.76 -5.19 -4.61
N GLU A 373 -22.23 -4.03 -5.02
CA GLU A 373 -22.98 -3.08 -5.83
C GLU A 373 -23.56 -3.69 -7.11
N PRO A 374 -22.79 -4.46 -7.91
CA PRO A 374 -23.34 -5.07 -9.13
C PRO A 374 -24.55 -5.97 -8.88
N GLU A 375 -24.61 -6.65 -7.73
CA GLU A 375 -25.77 -7.46 -7.34
C GLU A 375 -26.99 -6.61 -7.05
N SER A 376 -26.81 -5.47 -6.40
CA SER A 376 -27.90 -4.54 -6.10
C SER A 376 -28.50 -3.94 -7.38
N LEU A 377 -27.71 -3.77 -8.43
CA LEU A 377 -28.15 -3.22 -9.71
C LEU A 377 -28.93 -4.23 -10.56
N LYS A 378 -28.79 -5.54 -10.31
CA LYS A 378 -29.52 -6.60 -11.04
C LYS A 378 -31.04 -6.48 -10.95
N ILE A 379 -31.57 -5.84 -9.92
CA ILE A 379 -33.02 -5.66 -9.73
C ILE A 379 -33.70 -4.91 -10.90
N ILE A 380 -32.92 -4.14 -11.68
CA ILE A 380 -33.41 -3.41 -12.85
C ILE A 380 -32.77 -3.85 -14.18
N ASP A 381 -32.10 -5.01 -14.21
CA ASP A 381 -31.45 -5.53 -15.43
C ASP A 381 -32.45 -5.92 -16.52
N TRP A 382 -33.73 -6.11 -16.18
CA TRP A 382 -34.82 -6.29 -17.15
C TRP A 382 -35.07 -5.03 -18.01
N ILE A 383 -34.58 -3.84 -17.59
CA ILE A 383 -34.61 -2.63 -18.39
C ILE A 383 -33.37 -2.58 -19.29
N PRO A 384 -33.55 -2.45 -20.63
CA PRO A 384 -32.40 -2.35 -21.54
C PRO A 384 -31.42 -1.25 -21.13
N PHE A 385 -30.09 -1.54 -21.23
CA PHE A 385 -29.05 -0.63 -20.79
C PHE A 385 -29.15 0.79 -21.36
N GLY A 386 -29.51 0.92 -22.67
CA GLY A 386 -29.72 2.24 -23.30
C GLY A 386 -30.80 3.06 -22.63
N VAL A 387 -31.89 2.43 -22.16
CA VAL A 387 -32.97 3.12 -21.41
C VAL A 387 -32.47 3.49 -20.01
N ARG A 388 -31.79 2.58 -19.29
CA ARG A 388 -31.18 2.87 -17.99
C ARG A 388 -30.22 4.06 -18.08
N ARG A 389 -29.44 4.15 -19.16
CA ARG A 389 -28.50 5.25 -19.40
C ARG A 389 -29.21 6.61 -19.54
N VAL A 390 -30.34 6.66 -20.23
CA VAL A 390 -31.16 7.87 -20.33
C VAL A 390 -31.75 8.24 -18.97
N ILE A 391 -32.31 7.28 -18.24
CA ILE A 391 -32.85 7.48 -16.89
C ILE A 391 -31.75 8.01 -15.94
N GLY A 392 -30.56 7.41 -15.97
CA GLY A 392 -29.41 7.85 -15.16
C GLY A 392 -28.97 9.29 -15.46
N LYS A 393 -28.92 9.69 -16.74
CA LYS A 393 -28.62 11.07 -17.15
C LYS A 393 -29.69 12.07 -16.68
N LEU A 394 -30.97 11.69 -16.68
CA LEU A 394 -32.05 12.52 -16.15
C LEU A 394 -31.98 12.60 -14.63
N ALA A 395 -31.74 11.47 -13.94
CA ALA A 395 -31.56 11.43 -12.49
C ALA A 395 -30.40 12.31 -12.02
N ALA A 396 -29.32 12.43 -12.79
CA ALA A 396 -28.17 13.27 -12.46
C ALA A 396 -28.51 14.77 -12.39
N LYS A 397 -29.62 15.19 -12.99
CA LYS A 397 -30.11 16.59 -12.94
C LYS A 397 -31.02 16.88 -11.75
N LEU A 398 -31.46 15.85 -11.03
CA LEU A 398 -32.30 15.98 -9.85
C LEU A 398 -31.48 16.43 -8.63
N PRO A 399 -32.10 17.09 -7.64
CA PRO A 399 -31.46 17.33 -6.34
C PRO A 399 -31.10 15.99 -5.66
N ASP A 400 -30.33 16.06 -4.58
CA ASP A 400 -29.93 14.87 -3.83
C ASP A 400 -31.14 14.27 -3.08
N VAL A 401 -31.81 13.33 -3.73
CA VAL A 401 -32.94 12.57 -3.21
C VAL A 401 -32.64 11.09 -3.15
N LYS A 402 -33.27 10.38 -2.23
CA LYS A 402 -33.10 8.92 -2.05
C LYS A 402 -33.38 8.17 -3.36
N GLY A 403 -32.45 7.33 -3.78
CA GLY A 403 -32.52 6.53 -5.00
C GLY A 403 -31.90 7.17 -6.25
N ARG A 404 -31.60 8.48 -6.23
CA ARG A 404 -30.95 9.18 -7.35
C ARG A 404 -29.65 8.53 -7.77
N ASP A 405 -28.73 8.31 -6.83
CA ASP A 405 -27.42 7.73 -7.10
C ASP A 405 -27.51 6.29 -7.56
N PHE A 406 -28.51 5.53 -7.13
CA PHE A 406 -28.79 4.19 -7.64
C PHE A 406 -29.13 4.24 -9.14
N LEU A 407 -30.03 5.14 -9.57
CA LEU A 407 -30.40 5.28 -10.98
C LEU A 407 -29.22 5.78 -11.84
N ILE A 408 -28.39 6.67 -11.32
CA ILE A 408 -27.19 7.15 -12.01
C ILE A 408 -26.25 5.96 -12.26
N ARG A 409 -25.92 5.19 -11.21
CA ARG A 409 -25.01 4.04 -11.30
C ARG A 409 -25.54 2.94 -12.21
N ALA A 410 -26.83 2.67 -12.16
CA ALA A 410 -27.47 1.67 -13.02
C ALA A 410 -27.43 2.02 -14.52
N GLY A 411 -27.29 3.30 -14.86
CA GLY A 411 -27.10 3.80 -16.22
C GLY A 411 -25.62 3.88 -16.67
N MET A 412 -24.67 3.42 -15.85
CA MET A 412 -23.24 3.48 -16.12
C MET A 412 -22.64 2.07 -16.12
N LYS A 413 -21.65 1.83 -16.99
CA LYS A 413 -20.81 0.62 -16.91
C LYS A 413 -19.86 0.75 -15.70
N VAL A 414 -19.28 -0.37 -15.26
CA VAL A 414 -18.32 -0.36 -14.13
C VAL A 414 -17.12 0.51 -14.44
N GLU A 415 -16.62 0.51 -15.65
CA GLU A 415 -15.50 1.33 -16.13
C GLU A 415 -15.78 2.84 -16.07
N GLU A 416 -17.06 3.23 -16.06
CA GLU A 416 -17.49 4.63 -15.97
C GLU A 416 -17.73 5.10 -14.52
N ARG A 417 -18.03 4.18 -13.58
CA ARG A 417 -18.49 4.52 -12.23
C ARG A 417 -17.55 4.12 -11.10
N PHE A 418 -16.65 3.18 -11.33
CA PHE A 418 -15.73 2.68 -10.30
C PHE A 418 -14.28 3.05 -10.63
N ILE A 419 -13.59 3.65 -9.69
CA ILE A 419 -12.18 4.03 -9.79
C ILE A 419 -11.33 3.43 -8.65
N GLY A 420 -11.95 2.67 -7.74
CA GLY A 420 -11.37 2.14 -6.52
C GLY A 420 -12.27 2.42 -5.31
N ASN A 421 -11.83 2.02 -4.12
CA ASN A 421 -12.58 2.19 -2.88
C ASN A 421 -12.74 3.65 -2.42
N ALA A 422 -11.97 4.57 -2.98
CA ALA A 422 -12.08 5.99 -2.73
C ALA A 422 -12.40 6.75 -4.02
N TYR A 423 -13.46 7.55 -4.01
CA TYR A 423 -13.76 8.57 -5.01
C TYR A 423 -14.15 9.85 -4.28
N ILE A 424 -13.17 10.70 -4.02
CA ILE A 424 -13.34 11.87 -3.14
C ILE A 424 -13.94 13.05 -3.90
N TYR A 425 -13.20 13.56 -4.90
CA TYR A 425 -13.65 14.65 -5.77
C TYR A 425 -13.94 14.12 -7.16
N ARG A 426 -15.16 14.39 -7.65
CA ARG A 426 -15.51 14.13 -9.05
C ARG A 426 -14.90 15.20 -9.96
N GLU A 427 -14.77 14.94 -11.26
CA GLU A 427 -14.12 15.82 -12.22
C GLU A 427 -14.59 17.28 -12.14
N LYS A 428 -15.93 17.49 -12.12
CA LYS A 428 -16.52 18.82 -12.00
C LYS A 428 -16.13 19.53 -10.69
N GLU A 429 -16.00 18.79 -9.60
CA GLU A 429 -15.63 19.34 -8.30
C GLU A 429 -14.14 19.73 -8.26
N LYS A 430 -13.26 18.91 -8.87
CA LYS A 430 -11.83 19.24 -9.02
C LYS A 430 -11.64 20.56 -9.75
N THR A 431 -12.33 20.75 -10.88
CA THR A 431 -12.24 21.99 -11.66
C THR A 431 -12.79 23.21 -10.92
N GLN A 432 -13.64 23.02 -9.91
CA GLN A 432 -14.18 24.12 -9.11
C GLN A 432 -13.26 24.53 -7.96
N ILE A 433 -12.46 23.59 -7.42
CA ILE A 433 -11.59 23.89 -6.28
C ILE A 433 -10.14 24.20 -6.70
N LEU A 434 -9.63 23.62 -7.79
CA LEU A 434 -8.29 23.89 -8.29
C LEU A 434 -8.22 25.27 -8.95
N LYS A 435 -7.22 26.06 -8.57
CA LYS A 435 -6.95 27.38 -9.14
C LYS A 435 -6.34 27.26 -10.53
N ASN A 436 -5.42 26.31 -10.70
CA ASN A 436 -4.81 26.03 -11.99
C ASN A 436 -5.74 25.16 -12.84
N LYS A 437 -5.72 25.42 -14.16
CA LYS A 437 -6.47 24.59 -15.10
C LYS A 437 -6.01 23.14 -15.00
N VAL A 438 -6.95 22.21 -14.88
CA VAL A 438 -6.70 20.77 -14.96
C VAL A 438 -6.13 20.45 -16.35
N THR A 439 -4.94 19.84 -16.40
CA THR A 439 -4.20 19.53 -17.63
C THR A 439 -4.00 18.03 -17.85
N GLY A 440 -4.14 17.23 -16.80
CA GLY A 440 -4.07 15.78 -16.88
C GLY A 440 -5.35 15.14 -17.43
N PRO A 441 -5.32 13.84 -17.70
CA PRO A 441 -6.51 13.09 -18.10
C PRO A 441 -7.52 13.09 -16.94
N SER A 442 -8.80 13.03 -17.28
CA SER A 442 -9.83 12.71 -16.28
C SER A 442 -9.53 11.35 -15.64
N THR A 443 -10.08 11.12 -14.44
CA THR A 443 -9.91 9.85 -13.72
C THR A 443 -10.31 8.63 -14.56
N GLN A 444 -11.40 8.73 -15.32
CA GLN A 444 -11.86 7.67 -16.21
C GLN A 444 -10.92 7.49 -17.42
N GLU A 445 -10.40 8.57 -17.98
CA GLU A 445 -9.41 8.49 -19.08
C GLU A 445 -8.10 7.87 -18.60
N TYR A 446 -7.69 8.16 -17.37
CA TYR A 446 -6.52 7.54 -16.75
C TYR A 446 -6.67 6.02 -16.59
N LEU A 447 -7.84 5.55 -16.18
CA LEU A 447 -8.10 4.11 -15.99
C LEU A 447 -8.46 3.38 -17.29
N ARG A 448 -8.80 4.08 -18.36
CA ARG A 448 -9.25 3.45 -19.63
C ARG A 448 -8.26 2.43 -20.18
N PRO A 449 -6.95 2.72 -20.31
CA PRO A 449 -5.99 1.73 -20.83
C PRO A 449 -5.96 0.45 -20.02
N PHE A 450 -6.09 0.54 -18.69
CA PHE A 450 -6.16 -0.62 -17.82
C PHE A 450 -7.41 -1.48 -18.08
N PHE A 451 -8.57 -0.87 -18.23
CA PHE A 451 -9.80 -1.61 -18.55
C PHE A 451 -9.75 -2.24 -19.95
N GLU A 452 -9.13 -1.58 -20.93
CA GLU A 452 -8.90 -2.10 -22.28
C GLU A 452 -7.95 -3.31 -22.25
N GLU A 453 -6.84 -3.22 -21.49
CA GLU A 453 -5.93 -4.34 -21.23
C GLU A 453 -6.68 -5.51 -20.57
N LEU A 454 -7.43 -5.25 -19.51
CA LEU A 454 -8.19 -6.24 -18.76
C LEU A 454 -9.21 -6.98 -19.63
N GLU A 455 -9.93 -6.25 -20.48
CA GLU A 455 -10.90 -6.81 -21.44
C GLU A 455 -10.20 -7.69 -22.49
N SER A 456 -9.08 -7.23 -23.05
CA SER A 456 -8.33 -7.98 -24.06
C SER A 456 -7.72 -9.27 -23.51
N GLU A 457 -7.13 -9.22 -22.31
CA GLU A 457 -6.48 -10.38 -21.68
C GLU A 457 -7.49 -11.46 -21.24
N ASN A 458 -8.68 -11.05 -20.81
CA ASN A 458 -9.72 -11.95 -20.30
C ASN A 458 -10.82 -12.26 -21.32
N ARG A 459 -10.75 -11.73 -22.55
CA ARG A 459 -11.74 -11.93 -23.62
C ARG A 459 -13.18 -11.66 -23.17
N GLY A 460 -13.37 -10.64 -22.31
CA GLY A 460 -14.70 -10.28 -21.80
C GLY A 460 -15.30 -11.24 -20.77
N SER A 461 -14.52 -12.17 -20.19
CA SER A 461 -15.04 -13.16 -19.24
C SER A 461 -15.25 -12.64 -17.83
N LEU A 462 -14.62 -11.50 -17.45
CA LEU A 462 -14.73 -10.94 -16.10
C LEU A 462 -16.08 -10.24 -15.89
N GLN A 463 -16.69 -10.51 -14.74
CA GLN A 463 -17.88 -9.81 -14.27
C GLN A 463 -17.49 -8.45 -13.62
N ASP A 464 -18.48 -7.58 -13.40
CA ASP A 464 -18.26 -6.25 -12.81
C ASP A 464 -17.50 -6.29 -11.48
N MET A 465 -17.82 -7.25 -10.59
CA MET A 465 -17.12 -7.42 -9.32
C MET A 465 -15.62 -7.70 -9.51
N GLU A 466 -15.28 -8.58 -10.43
CA GLU A 466 -13.89 -8.98 -10.69
C GLU A 466 -13.11 -7.83 -11.34
N LYS A 467 -13.75 -7.04 -12.20
CA LYS A 467 -13.18 -5.80 -12.73
C LYS A 467 -12.89 -4.79 -11.60
N MET A 468 -13.81 -4.66 -10.63
CA MET A 468 -13.61 -3.80 -9.45
C MET A 468 -12.44 -4.29 -8.59
N GLN A 469 -12.35 -5.60 -8.32
CA GLN A 469 -11.20 -6.19 -7.61
C GLN A 469 -9.89 -5.95 -8.35
N SER A 470 -9.87 -6.09 -9.68
CA SER A 470 -8.67 -5.85 -10.50
C SER A 470 -8.19 -4.39 -10.41
N VAL A 471 -9.11 -3.41 -10.37
CA VAL A 471 -8.76 -2.00 -10.12
C VAL A 471 -8.14 -1.82 -8.74
N ASP A 472 -8.73 -2.41 -7.71
CA ASP A 472 -8.22 -2.28 -6.35
C ASP A 472 -6.87 -2.99 -6.17
N LEU A 473 -6.66 -4.15 -6.73
CA LEU A 473 -5.37 -4.86 -6.72
C LEU A 473 -4.26 -4.06 -7.45
N ARG A 474 -4.62 -3.35 -8.53
CA ARG A 474 -3.65 -2.61 -9.34
C ARG A 474 -3.30 -1.24 -8.76
N TYR A 475 -4.28 -0.53 -8.18
CA TYR A 475 -4.13 0.87 -7.80
C TYR A 475 -4.32 1.12 -6.31
N TRP A 476 -5.45 0.68 -5.73
CA TRP A 476 -5.80 0.91 -4.33
C TRP A 476 -4.84 0.21 -3.36
N LEU A 477 -4.62 -1.07 -3.56
CA LEU A 477 -3.76 -1.88 -2.70
C LEU A 477 -2.33 -1.33 -2.60
N PRO A 478 -1.58 -1.13 -3.72
CA PRO A 478 -0.22 -0.58 -3.62
C PRO A 478 -0.17 0.92 -3.34
N GLY A 479 -1.17 1.70 -3.79
CA GLY A 479 -1.13 3.17 -3.71
C GLY A 479 -1.62 3.74 -2.39
N ASP A 480 -2.50 3.04 -1.68
CA ASP A 480 -3.03 3.45 -0.37
C ASP A 480 -2.62 2.45 0.72
N ILE A 481 -3.12 1.21 0.64
CA ILE A 481 -3.04 0.23 1.73
C ILE A 481 -1.60 -0.15 2.07
N LEU A 482 -0.83 -0.62 1.11
CA LEU A 482 0.54 -1.08 1.34
C LEU A 482 1.52 0.09 1.55
N GLN A 483 1.29 1.21 0.86
CA GLN A 483 2.12 2.40 1.04
C GLN A 483 2.05 2.91 2.48
N LYS A 484 0.85 3.04 3.06
CA LYS A 484 0.72 3.47 4.47
C LYS A 484 1.21 2.40 5.44
N ALA A 485 0.98 1.10 5.14
CA ALA A 485 1.44 0.01 5.99
C ALA A 485 2.97 0.02 6.14
N ASP A 486 3.72 0.09 5.03
CA ASP A 486 5.18 0.17 5.06
C ASP A 486 5.68 1.49 5.69
N LYS A 487 5.17 2.64 5.22
CA LYS A 487 5.67 3.95 5.65
C LYS A 487 5.42 4.24 7.13
N MET A 488 4.24 3.91 7.65
CA MET A 488 3.89 4.19 9.05
C MET A 488 4.57 3.23 10.01
N SER A 489 4.74 1.97 9.64
CA SER A 489 5.48 1.02 10.45
C SER A 489 6.97 1.32 10.45
N MET A 490 7.55 1.62 9.29
CA MET A 490 8.96 1.94 9.19
C MET A 490 9.33 3.30 9.80
N ALA A 491 8.39 4.23 9.97
CA ALA A 491 8.59 5.43 10.76
C ALA A 491 9.05 5.12 12.21
N HIS A 492 8.77 3.91 12.68
CA HIS A 492 9.12 3.41 14.01
C HIS A 492 10.02 2.17 13.98
N SER A 493 10.68 1.88 12.85
CA SER A 493 11.57 0.71 12.71
C SER A 493 10.86 -0.61 13.01
N LEU A 494 9.61 -0.75 12.55
CA LEU A 494 8.79 -1.95 12.72
C LEU A 494 8.52 -2.58 11.36
N GLU A 495 8.81 -3.88 11.21
CA GLU A 495 8.47 -4.64 10.01
C GLU A 495 7.02 -5.11 10.05
N VAL A 496 6.22 -4.74 9.04
CA VAL A 496 4.90 -5.32 8.81
C VAL A 496 5.00 -6.39 7.72
N ARG A 497 4.48 -7.59 8.04
CA ARG A 497 4.30 -8.72 7.13
C ARG A 497 2.82 -8.94 6.86
N VAL A 498 2.49 -9.34 5.62
CA VAL A 498 1.12 -9.41 5.12
C VAL A 498 0.79 -10.78 4.52
N PRO A 499 0.54 -11.81 5.35
CA PRO A 499 0.41 -13.20 4.88
C PRO A 499 -0.66 -13.41 3.80
N PHE A 500 -1.69 -12.58 3.74
CA PHE A 500 -2.69 -12.70 2.67
C PHE A 500 -2.14 -12.34 1.28
N LEU A 501 -1.07 -11.53 1.22
CA LEU A 501 -0.38 -11.15 -0.03
C LEU A 501 0.82 -12.06 -0.33
N ASP A 502 0.73 -13.29 0.07
CA ASP A 502 1.60 -14.37 -0.41
C ASP A 502 1.22 -14.76 -1.84
N LYS A 503 2.23 -15.03 -2.69
CA LYS A 503 2.03 -15.44 -4.09
C LYS A 503 1.13 -16.67 -4.21
N GLU A 504 1.31 -17.68 -3.36
CA GLU A 504 0.54 -18.92 -3.35
C GLU A 504 -0.93 -18.67 -2.94
N VAL A 505 -1.15 -17.80 -1.95
CA VAL A 505 -2.50 -17.37 -1.54
C VAL A 505 -3.17 -16.59 -2.67
N PHE A 506 -2.43 -15.71 -3.34
CA PHE A 506 -2.94 -14.95 -4.48
C PHE A 506 -3.32 -15.88 -5.64
N ASP A 507 -2.45 -16.82 -6.01
CA ASP A 507 -2.67 -17.75 -7.12
C ASP A 507 -3.90 -18.62 -6.90
N PHE A 508 -4.19 -18.95 -5.64
CA PHE A 508 -5.45 -19.62 -5.27
C PHE A 508 -6.64 -18.65 -5.36
N ALA A 509 -6.56 -17.49 -4.72
CA ALA A 509 -7.66 -16.52 -4.63
C ALA A 509 -8.06 -15.95 -6.00
N ALA A 510 -7.10 -15.78 -6.92
CA ALA A 510 -7.33 -15.30 -8.29
C ALA A 510 -8.23 -16.20 -9.10
N LYS A 511 -8.25 -17.51 -8.80
CA LYS A 511 -9.06 -18.52 -9.49
C LYS A 511 -10.45 -18.71 -8.86
N LEU A 512 -10.69 -18.20 -7.63
CA LEU A 512 -11.95 -18.39 -6.92
C LEU A 512 -13.14 -17.81 -7.69
N PRO A 513 -14.24 -18.57 -7.80
CA PRO A 513 -15.47 -18.06 -8.40
C PRO A 513 -16.09 -16.99 -7.48
N LYS A 514 -16.88 -16.11 -8.07
CA LYS A 514 -17.55 -15.01 -7.33
C LYS A 514 -18.36 -15.52 -6.13
N GLU A 515 -19.04 -16.65 -6.27
CA GLU A 515 -19.89 -17.27 -5.26
C GLU A 515 -19.09 -17.73 -4.02
N ALA A 516 -17.81 -18.00 -4.18
CA ALA A 516 -16.90 -18.27 -3.07
C ALA A 516 -16.50 -16.99 -2.32
N LYS A 517 -16.47 -15.86 -3.00
CA LYS A 517 -16.10 -14.55 -2.43
C LYS A 517 -17.31 -13.86 -1.78
N ILE A 518 -18.45 -13.82 -2.49
CA ILE A 518 -19.67 -13.16 -2.00
C ILE A 518 -20.84 -14.14 -2.15
N ALA A 519 -21.41 -14.58 -1.03
CA ALA A 519 -22.58 -15.47 -1.00
C ALA A 519 -23.43 -15.21 0.26
N ALA A 520 -24.70 -15.56 0.20
CA ALA A 520 -25.66 -15.46 1.31
C ALA A 520 -25.69 -14.06 1.97
N GLY A 521 -25.48 -13.01 1.19
CA GLY A 521 -25.43 -11.64 1.72
C GLY A 521 -24.16 -11.30 2.50
N THR A 522 -23.13 -12.16 2.48
CA THR A 522 -21.88 -12.03 3.24
C THR A 522 -20.70 -11.86 2.28
N THR A 523 -19.78 -10.96 2.62
CA THR A 523 -18.47 -10.77 1.97
C THR A 523 -17.43 -11.73 2.56
N LYS A 524 -16.35 -12.03 1.80
CA LYS A 524 -15.32 -13.01 2.21
C LYS A 524 -15.89 -14.40 2.56
N TYR A 525 -16.92 -14.84 1.87
CA TYR A 525 -17.72 -16.00 2.27
C TYR A 525 -16.86 -17.24 2.57
N ILE A 526 -16.04 -17.68 1.60
CA ILE A 526 -15.21 -18.88 1.79
C ILE A 526 -14.10 -18.67 2.83
N PHE A 527 -13.52 -17.47 2.88
CA PHE A 527 -12.49 -17.12 3.84
C PHE A 527 -13.04 -17.22 5.28
N ARG A 528 -14.21 -16.60 5.56
CA ARG A 528 -14.87 -16.71 6.86
C ARG A 528 -15.11 -18.16 7.26
N LYS A 529 -15.55 -19.00 6.32
CA LYS A 529 -15.75 -20.44 6.55
C LYS A 529 -14.45 -21.18 6.85
N ALA A 530 -13.35 -20.81 6.19
CA ALA A 530 -12.04 -21.44 6.39
C ALA A 530 -11.44 -21.14 7.76
N VAL A 531 -11.70 -19.93 8.30
CA VAL A 531 -11.04 -19.45 9.54
C VAL A 531 -11.97 -19.38 10.76
N SER A 532 -13.21 -19.85 10.64
CA SER A 532 -14.25 -19.70 11.69
C SER A 532 -13.86 -20.31 13.05
N GLU A 533 -13.10 -21.40 13.08
CA GLU A 533 -12.66 -22.07 14.31
C GLU A 533 -11.71 -21.24 15.17
N PHE A 534 -10.93 -20.35 14.54
CA PHE A 534 -9.96 -19.48 15.21
C PHE A 534 -10.63 -18.30 15.92
N LEU A 535 -11.86 -17.95 15.54
CA LEU A 535 -12.51 -16.70 15.95
C LEU A 535 -13.63 -16.92 16.98
N PRO A 536 -13.91 -15.93 17.84
CA PRO A 536 -15.16 -15.91 18.60
C PRO A 536 -16.37 -15.92 17.65
N GLN A 537 -17.41 -16.66 17.99
CA GLN A 537 -18.61 -16.83 17.15
C GLN A 537 -19.23 -15.48 16.73
N GLU A 538 -19.22 -14.50 17.63
CA GLU A 538 -19.73 -13.15 17.36
C GLU A 538 -18.91 -12.37 16.29
N THR A 539 -17.67 -12.74 16.03
CA THR A 539 -16.79 -12.06 15.05
C THR A 539 -17.18 -12.43 13.62
N ASP A 540 -17.63 -13.67 13.40
CA ASP A 540 -18.02 -14.16 12.06
C ASP A 540 -19.32 -13.50 11.53
N GLU A 541 -20.25 -13.12 12.42
CA GLU A 541 -21.56 -12.57 12.05
C GLU A 541 -21.55 -11.06 11.73
N ARG A 542 -20.43 -10.36 11.92
CA ARG A 542 -20.36 -8.89 11.87
C ARG A 542 -20.14 -8.34 10.48
N LYS A 543 -20.82 -7.20 10.19
CA LYS A 543 -20.51 -6.35 9.05
C LYS A 543 -19.20 -5.61 9.30
N LYS A 544 -18.30 -5.62 8.32
CA LYS A 544 -17.08 -4.81 8.37
C LYS A 544 -17.42 -3.32 8.44
N LEU A 545 -16.88 -2.62 9.42
CA LEU A 545 -17.06 -1.16 9.58
C LEU A 545 -15.88 -0.36 8.98
N GLY A 546 -14.79 -1.02 8.57
CA GLY A 546 -13.51 -0.35 8.28
C GLY A 546 -12.86 0.12 9.58
N PHE A 547 -11.76 0.87 9.49
CA PHE A 547 -11.12 1.50 10.64
C PHE A 547 -11.76 2.89 10.87
N PRO A 548 -12.68 3.04 11.84
CA PRO A 548 -13.50 4.25 11.97
C PRO A 548 -12.69 5.37 12.64
N ILE A 549 -12.23 6.35 11.84
CA ILE A 549 -11.56 7.55 12.35
C ILE A 549 -12.59 8.67 12.57
N PRO A 550 -12.62 9.35 13.72
CA PRO A 550 -13.65 10.35 14.05
C PRO A 550 -13.46 11.73 13.40
N ILE A 551 -12.71 11.87 12.30
CA ILE A 551 -12.46 13.16 11.60
C ILE A 551 -13.75 13.90 11.25
N ARG A 552 -14.82 13.15 10.92
CA ARG A 552 -16.13 13.72 10.65
C ARG A 552 -16.71 14.50 11.83
N VAL A 553 -16.42 14.03 13.06
CA VAL A 553 -16.87 14.66 14.30
C VAL A 553 -15.95 15.82 14.65
N TRP A 554 -14.65 15.59 14.63
CA TRP A 554 -13.63 16.57 15.02
C TRP A 554 -13.65 17.82 14.14
N LEU A 555 -13.81 17.69 12.83
CA LEU A 555 -13.92 18.81 11.89
C LEU A 555 -15.15 19.73 12.14
N ARG A 556 -16.11 19.30 12.97
CA ARG A 556 -17.26 20.09 13.41
C ARG A 556 -17.02 20.82 14.72
N GLN A 557 -15.98 20.48 15.47
CA GLN A 557 -15.62 21.13 16.73
C GLN A 557 -14.91 22.46 16.43
N ASP A 558 -15.02 23.43 17.34
CA ASP A 558 -14.57 24.80 17.08
C ASP A 558 -13.06 24.90 16.91
N ASP A 559 -12.29 24.14 17.71
CA ASP A 559 -10.85 24.08 17.65
C ASP A 559 -10.35 23.60 16.28
N TRP A 560 -10.77 22.41 15.84
CA TRP A 560 -10.36 21.87 14.53
C TRP A 560 -10.89 22.72 13.37
N TYR A 561 -12.12 23.26 13.50
CA TYR A 561 -12.65 24.16 12.50
C TYR A 561 -11.77 25.39 12.29
N GLN A 562 -11.29 26.02 13.36
CA GLN A 562 -10.41 27.19 13.27
C GLN A 562 -9.04 26.85 12.70
N MET A 563 -8.42 25.75 13.16
CA MET A 563 -7.12 25.29 12.66
C MET A 563 -7.17 24.98 11.15
N VAL A 564 -8.21 24.28 10.69
CA VAL A 564 -8.40 23.99 9.25
C VAL A 564 -8.71 25.28 8.46
N LYS A 565 -9.49 26.20 9.03
CA LYS A 565 -9.78 27.48 8.39
C LYS A 565 -8.51 28.31 8.17
N GLU A 566 -7.61 28.35 9.15
CA GLU A 566 -6.31 29.03 9.03
C GLU A 566 -5.47 28.43 7.89
N LEU A 567 -5.37 27.10 7.83
CA LEU A 567 -4.66 26.42 6.74
C LEU A 567 -5.31 26.66 5.37
N PHE A 568 -6.64 26.71 5.30
CA PHE A 568 -7.37 26.95 4.04
C PHE A 568 -7.30 28.41 3.57
N THR A 569 -6.82 29.33 4.40
CA THR A 569 -6.56 30.73 4.06
C THR A 569 -5.08 31.07 3.98
N SER A 570 -4.21 30.07 4.03
CA SER A 570 -2.76 30.25 3.89
C SER A 570 -2.36 30.61 2.46
N LYS A 571 -1.15 31.15 2.28
CA LYS A 571 -0.57 31.43 0.95
C LYS A 571 -0.42 30.18 0.11
N GLU A 572 -0.06 29.09 0.75
CA GLU A 572 0.10 27.76 0.14
C GLU A 572 -1.25 27.25 -0.39
N ALA A 573 -2.34 27.44 0.37
CA ALA A 573 -3.67 27.11 -0.11
C ALA A 573 -4.10 27.99 -1.31
N GLU A 574 -3.78 29.29 -1.28
CA GLU A 574 -4.07 30.21 -2.38
C GLU A 574 -3.29 29.91 -3.66
N GLU A 575 -2.15 29.24 -3.56
CA GLU A 575 -1.36 28.83 -4.74
C GLU A 575 -2.10 27.76 -5.56
N PHE A 576 -2.73 26.79 -4.91
CA PHE A 576 -3.31 25.60 -5.55
C PHE A 576 -4.82 25.63 -5.68
N PHE A 577 -5.52 26.33 -4.75
CA PHE A 577 -6.97 26.21 -4.60
C PHE A 577 -7.70 27.54 -4.59
N HIS A 578 -8.98 27.50 -4.96
CA HIS A 578 -9.95 28.57 -4.69
C HIS A 578 -10.37 28.50 -3.22
N THR A 579 -9.78 29.31 -2.37
CA THR A 579 -9.96 29.28 -0.91
C THR A 579 -11.40 29.56 -0.48
N ASP A 580 -12.15 30.39 -1.22
CA ASP A 580 -13.57 30.62 -1.00
C ASP A 580 -14.39 29.31 -1.09
N LYS A 581 -14.03 28.42 -2.02
CA LYS A 581 -14.67 27.09 -2.17
C LYS A 581 -14.30 26.15 -1.04
N LEU A 582 -13.04 26.16 -0.60
CA LEU A 582 -12.60 25.36 0.55
C LEU A 582 -13.32 25.78 1.83
N LEU A 583 -13.43 27.09 2.07
CA LEU A 583 -14.15 27.63 3.23
C LEU A 583 -15.66 27.31 3.17
N LEU A 584 -16.25 27.27 1.99
CA LEU A 584 -17.63 26.83 1.82
C LEU A 584 -17.83 25.37 2.21
N LEU A 585 -16.96 24.46 1.74
CA LEU A 585 -16.98 23.04 2.12
C LEU A 585 -16.87 22.86 3.64
N LEU A 586 -15.96 23.61 4.27
CA LEU A 586 -15.73 23.56 5.71
C LEU A 586 -16.96 24.06 6.48
N LYS A 587 -17.56 25.19 6.06
CA LYS A 587 -18.77 25.76 6.66
C LYS A 587 -19.96 24.82 6.56
N GLU A 588 -20.23 24.26 5.37
CA GLU A 588 -21.35 23.34 5.15
C GLU A 588 -21.20 22.06 6.02
N HIS A 589 -19.95 21.57 6.19
CA HIS A 589 -19.69 20.44 7.05
C HIS A 589 -19.97 20.75 8.52
N LYS A 590 -19.53 21.92 9.01
CA LYS A 590 -19.78 22.39 10.39
C LYS A 590 -21.28 22.55 10.65
N GLU A 591 -22.00 23.16 9.73
CA GLU A 591 -23.45 23.40 9.82
C GLU A 591 -24.28 22.11 9.58
N LYS A 592 -23.64 20.94 9.35
CA LYS A 592 -24.28 19.64 9.06
C LYS A 592 -25.15 19.65 7.78
N LYS A 593 -24.94 20.61 6.87
CA LYS A 593 -25.63 20.68 5.59
C LYS A 593 -25.17 19.61 4.62
N ALA A 594 -23.89 19.27 4.66
CA ALA A 594 -23.27 18.20 3.88
C ALA A 594 -22.18 17.50 4.70
N ASP A 595 -21.88 16.24 4.36
CA ASP A 595 -20.69 15.55 4.88
C ASP A 595 -19.52 15.74 3.90
N ASN A 596 -18.72 16.78 4.15
CA ASN A 596 -17.54 17.10 3.36
C ASN A 596 -16.23 16.62 4.04
N SER A 597 -16.32 15.78 5.11
CA SER A 597 -15.16 15.42 5.93
C SER A 597 -13.99 14.86 5.10
N ARG A 598 -14.24 13.90 4.20
CA ARG A 598 -13.19 13.34 3.35
C ARG A 598 -12.60 14.36 2.39
N LYS A 599 -13.41 15.23 1.80
CA LYS A 599 -12.95 16.30 0.90
C LYS A 599 -12.05 17.30 1.63
N ILE A 600 -12.47 17.75 2.81
CA ILE A 600 -11.69 18.65 3.66
C ILE A 600 -10.37 17.96 4.05
N TRP A 601 -10.43 16.70 4.47
CA TRP A 601 -9.27 15.94 4.90
C TRP A 601 -8.24 15.77 3.79
N THR A 602 -8.68 15.45 2.57
CA THR A 602 -7.80 15.29 1.40
C THR A 602 -7.03 16.58 1.10
N VAL A 603 -7.69 17.75 1.14
CA VAL A 603 -7.00 19.04 0.94
C VAL A 603 -6.07 19.36 2.11
N LEU A 604 -6.53 19.12 3.34
CA LEU A 604 -5.75 19.36 4.56
C LEU A 604 -4.42 18.62 4.55
N THR A 605 -4.45 17.31 4.29
CA THR A 605 -3.23 16.48 4.26
C THR A 605 -2.27 16.90 3.15
N PHE A 606 -2.78 17.32 1.98
CA PHE A 606 -1.94 17.91 0.94
C PHE A 606 -1.24 19.18 1.40
N LEU A 607 -1.95 20.10 2.07
CA LEU A 607 -1.36 21.37 2.54
C LEU A 607 -0.29 21.13 3.62
N ILE A 608 -0.53 20.21 4.57
CA ILE A 608 0.45 19.86 5.60
C ILE A 608 1.69 19.21 4.97
N TRP A 609 1.51 18.32 3.98
CA TRP A 609 2.60 17.72 3.24
C TRP A 609 3.39 18.79 2.46
N TYR A 610 2.71 19.72 1.79
CA TYR A 610 3.34 20.78 1.02
C TYR A 610 4.19 21.69 1.92
N ASP A 611 3.66 22.11 3.06
CA ASP A 611 4.41 22.89 4.05
C ASP A 611 5.69 22.16 4.47
N ARG A 612 5.60 20.86 4.74
CA ARG A 612 6.74 20.06 5.21
C ARG A 612 7.87 19.91 4.19
N PHE A 613 7.54 19.79 2.91
CA PHE A 613 8.53 19.51 1.87
C PHE A 613 8.94 20.71 1.03
N PHE A 614 8.14 21.76 0.97
CA PHE A 614 8.38 22.91 0.10
C PHE A 614 8.51 24.24 0.85
N ALA A 615 7.67 24.53 1.84
CA ALA A 615 7.69 25.81 2.54
C ALA A 615 8.83 25.91 3.56
N THR A 616 9.12 24.86 4.32
CA THR A 616 10.21 24.83 5.32
C THR A 616 11.61 24.89 4.71
N CYS A 617 11.78 24.62 3.43
CA CYS A 617 13.07 24.71 2.73
C CYS A 617 13.41 26.14 2.25
N SER A 618 12.48 27.09 2.38
CA SER A 618 12.65 28.49 1.95
C SER A 618 13.15 29.40 3.10
N LYS A 619 13.37 28.85 4.28
CA LYS A 619 13.97 29.50 5.44
C LYS A 619 15.35 28.90 5.76
#